data_0f25fb0c7ca901d6bce4218547f7917d
#
_entry.id   0f25fb0c7ca901d6bce4218547f7917d
#
_cell.length_a   1.000
_cell.length_b   1.000
_cell.length_c   1.000
_cell.angle_alpha   90.00
_cell.angle_beta   90.00
_cell.angle_gamma   90.00
#
_symmetry.space_group_name_H-M   'P 1'
#
loop_
_entity.id
_entity.type
_entity.pdbx_description
1 polymer ?
#
loop_
_entity_poly.entity_id
_entity_poly.type
_entity_poly.pdbx_seq_one_letter_code
_entity_poly.pdbx_strand_id
1 'polypeptide(L)'
;MSIRLGIAPIAWSNDDMPELGGKTPLEQCLKEASLAGFTGVEYGGKFAMDSKELIPKLNKENLKLCSGWYGAHLLKRSPKEEFRLMQKQLKLFKDCNSPCMVFAEVTDSVQGDPVTPLSKRPRLSNDDWKKLINSINEISKMMIDENMPLAYHHHMGTVIETEEDTRRLIENTKDTVGLLVDTGHMLFAQGNSVKLVESFYERIIHVHCKDIRKDILEMSLKNDVSFRRA
;
A
#
# COMPACT_ATOMS: atom_id res chain seq x y z
N MET A 1 -5.40 -14.18 -19.25
CA MET A 1 -4.92 -12.93 -18.62
C MET A 1 -3.41 -13.01 -18.49
N SER A 2 -2.65 -12.00 -18.92
CA SER A 2 -1.20 -11.95 -18.70
C SER A 2 -0.93 -11.24 -17.39
N ILE A 3 -0.09 -11.83 -16.53
CA ILE A 3 0.40 -11.20 -15.31
C ILE A 3 1.37 -10.08 -15.72
N ARG A 4 1.21 -8.90 -15.12
CA ARG A 4 2.13 -7.76 -15.29
C ARG A 4 2.97 -7.64 -14.01
N LEU A 5 4.27 -7.57 -14.17
CA LEU A 5 5.21 -7.44 -13.07
C LEU A 5 5.64 -5.98 -12.91
N GLY A 6 5.46 -5.46 -11.72
CA GLY A 6 5.97 -4.16 -11.31
C GLY A 6 6.90 -4.28 -10.11
N ILE A 7 7.65 -3.23 -9.82
CA ILE A 7 8.53 -3.17 -8.66
C ILE A 7 8.40 -1.82 -7.94
N ALA A 8 8.45 -1.83 -6.62
CA ALA A 8 8.53 -0.60 -5.85
C ALA A 8 9.97 -0.11 -5.77
N PRO A 9 10.23 1.21 -5.87
CA PRO A 9 11.57 1.78 -5.77
C PRO A 9 12.26 1.54 -4.42
N ILE A 10 11.52 1.10 -3.42
CA ILE A 10 12.03 0.73 -2.10
C ILE A 10 13.15 -0.32 -2.16
N ALA A 11 13.23 -1.09 -3.26
CA ALA A 11 14.34 -2.00 -3.52
C ALA A 11 15.70 -1.30 -3.70
N TRP A 12 15.70 -0.02 -4.10
CA TRP A 12 16.90 0.82 -4.29
C TRP A 12 17.00 1.95 -3.29
N SER A 13 15.86 2.46 -2.81
CA SER A 13 15.78 3.66 -1.98
C SER A 13 14.56 3.56 -1.09
N ASN A 14 14.79 3.40 0.20
CA ASN A 14 13.72 3.27 1.17
C ASN A 14 13.21 4.66 1.58
N ASP A 15 11.93 4.94 1.30
CA ASP A 15 11.30 6.23 1.65
C ASP A 15 11.10 6.38 3.17
N ASP A 16 10.95 5.26 3.90
CA ASP A 16 10.79 5.24 5.35
C ASP A 16 12.13 5.28 6.10
N MET A 17 13.21 4.83 5.46
CA MET A 17 14.58 4.81 5.97
C MET A 17 15.53 5.40 4.92
N PRO A 18 15.58 6.75 4.77
CA PRO A 18 16.32 7.43 3.71
C PRO A 18 17.83 7.16 3.72
N GLU A 19 18.39 6.71 4.83
CA GLU A 19 19.77 6.23 4.94
C GLU A 19 20.02 4.97 4.10
N LEU A 20 18.97 4.20 3.77
CA LEU A 20 19.07 3.03 2.91
C LEU A 20 18.78 3.45 1.45
N GLY A 21 19.86 3.75 0.73
CA GLY A 21 19.80 4.05 -0.70
C GLY A 21 19.26 5.43 -1.07
N GLY A 22 19.10 6.37 -0.11
CA GLY A 22 18.55 7.70 -0.37
C GLY A 22 19.29 8.53 -1.44
N LYS A 23 20.56 8.19 -1.72
CA LYS A 23 21.37 8.83 -2.76
C LYS A 23 21.19 8.23 -4.16
N THR A 24 20.53 7.06 -4.28
CA THR A 24 20.29 6.42 -5.59
C THR A 24 19.34 7.26 -6.42
N PRO A 25 19.74 7.71 -7.63
CA PRO A 25 18.89 8.54 -8.48
C PRO A 25 17.67 7.77 -8.98
N LEU A 26 16.55 8.46 -9.20
CA LEU A 26 15.34 7.83 -9.78
C LEU A 26 15.64 7.19 -11.13
N GLU A 27 16.42 7.85 -11.97
CA GLU A 27 16.79 7.35 -13.31
C GLU A 27 17.51 6.01 -13.25
N GLN A 28 18.34 5.77 -12.22
CA GLN A 28 18.99 4.49 -11.99
C GLN A 28 17.94 3.42 -11.61
N CYS A 29 17.04 3.73 -10.67
CA CYS A 29 15.97 2.81 -10.26
C CYS A 29 15.12 2.37 -11.47
N LEU A 30 14.70 3.32 -12.30
CA LEU A 30 13.89 3.04 -13.48
C LEU A 30 14.63 2.19 -14.51
N LYS A 31 15.88 2.55 -14.81
CA LYS A 31 16.72 1.80 -15.75
C LYS A 31 16.94 0.36 -15.30
N GLU A 32 17.29 0.15 -14.03
CA GLU A 32 17.55 -1.19 -13.50
C GLU A 32 16.26 -2.01 -13.39
N ALA A 33 15.12 -1.40 -13.06
CA ALA A 33 13.82 -2.05 -13.10
C ALA A 33 13.48 -2.57 -14.51
N SER A 34 13.70 -1.75 -15.54
CA SER A 34 13.51 -2.14 -16.94
C SER A 34 14.46 -3.27 -17.35
N LEU A 35 15.74 -3.16 -17.02
CA LEU A 35 16.74 -4.19 -17.30
C LEU A 35 16.44 -5.54 -16.62
N ALA A 36 15.83 -5.49 -15.43
CA ALA A 36 15.38 -6.68 -14.69
C ALA A 36 14.10 -7.32 -15.28
N GLY A 37 13.50 -6.70 -16.31
CA GLY A 37 12.32 -7.20 -17.00
C GLY A 37 10.98 -6.79 -16.40
N PHE A 38 10.96 -5.86 -15.45
CA PHE A 38 9.71 -5.27 -14.97
C PHE A 38 9.08 -4.37 -16.03
N THR A 39 7.75 -4.34 -16.06
CA THR A 39 6.97 -3.51 -16.99
C THR A 39 6.31 -2.32 -16.30
N GLY A 40 6.40 -2.25 -14.98
CA GLY A 40 5.85 -1.17 -14.18
C GLY A 40 6.66 -0.89 -12.92
N VAL A 41 6.41 0.30 -12.37
CA VAL A 41 6.95 0.73 -11.08
C VAL A 41 5.84 1.34 -10.24
N GLU A 42 5.95 1.24 -8.93
CA GLU A 42 5.09 1.95 -7.99
C GLU A 42 5.63 3.36 -7.75
N TYR A 43 4.72 4.30 -7.48
CA TYR A 43 5.06 5.67 -7.09
C TYR A 43 5.75 5.66 -5.73
N GLY A 44 6.89 6.34 -5.63
CA GLY A 44 7.65 6.54 -4.39
C GLY A 44 8.10 7.99 -4.23
N GLY A 45 8.73 8.32 -3.11
CA GLY A 45 9.09 9.69 -2.73
C GLY A 45 10.01 10.44 -3.68
N LYS A 46 10.77 9.73 -4.52
CA LYS A 46 11.65 10.33 -5.54
C LYS A 46 10.94 10.75 -6.83
N PHE A 47 9.68 10.33 -7.00
CA PHE A 47 8.94 10.61 -8.22
C PHE A 47 8.38 12.03 -8.21
N ALA A 48 8.42 12.69 -9.37
CA ALA A 48 7.76 13.98 -9.52
C ALA A 48 6.24 13.85 -9.36
N MET A 49 5.63 14.79 -8.63
CA MET A 49 4.18 14.90 -8.51
C MET A 49 3.58 15.72 -9.68
N ASP A 50 4.19 15.61 -10.84
CA ASP A 50 3.74 16.21 -12.11
C ASP A 50 3.86 15.15 -13.22
N SER A 51 2.74 14.83 -13.85
CA SER A 51 2.67 13.85 -14.94
C SER A 51 3.51 14.25 -16.15
N LYS A 52 3.64 15.56 -16.42
CA LYS A 52 4.46 16.08 -17.54
C LYS A 52 5.95 15.79 -17.35
N GLU A 53 6.40 15.70 -16.10
CA GLU A 53 7.77 15.34 -15.76
C GLU A 53 7.95 13.83 -15.65
N LEU A 54 6.98 13.13 -15.03
CA LEU A 54 7.10 11.71 -14.74
C LEU A 54 6.92 10.83 -15.99
N ILE A 55 5.90 11.09 -16.81
CA ILE A 55 5.60 10.25 -17.98
C ILE A 55 6.79 10.11 -18.95
N PRO A 56 7.54 11.19 -19.31
CA PRO A 56 8.72 11.04 -20.16
C PRO A 56 9.80 10.13 -19.56
N LYS A 57 10.02 10.20 -18.23
CA LYS A 57 11.01 9.36 -17.52
C LYS A 57 10.60 7.87 -17.58
N LEU A 58 9.31 7.58 -17.33
CA LEU A 58 8.78 6.22 -17.43
C LEU A 58 8.87 5.68 -18.84
N ASN A 59 8.45 6.46 -19.84
CA ASN A 59 8.46 6.07 -21.25
C ASN A 59 9.88 5.79 -21.76
N LYS A 60 10.88 6.55 -21.32
CA LYS A 60 12.29 6.35 -21.68
C LYS A 60 12.76 4.93 -21.34
N GLU A 61 12.27 4.36 -20.26
CA GLU A 61 12.65 3.03 -19.79
C GLU A 61 11.57 1.96 -20.10
N ASN A 62 10.56 2.28 -20.94
CA ASN A 62 9.41 1.41 -21.25
C ASN A 62 8.63 0.92 -20.02
N LEU A 63 8.58 1.71 -18.97
CA LEU A 63 7.86 1.43 -17.73
C LEU A 63 6.53 2.18 -17.67
N LYS A 64 5.60 1.65 -16.88
CA LYS A 64 4.33 2.30 -16.55
C LYS A 64 4.20 2.48 -15.04
N LEU A 65 3.45 3.49 -14.62
CA LEU A 65 3.04 3.58 -13.22
C LEU A 65 2.00 2.49 -12.94
N CYS A 66 2.27 1.58 -12.01
CA CYS A 66 1.35 0.48 -11.72
C CYS A 66 0.51 0.69 -10.47
N SER A 67 0.94 1.52 -9.54
CA SER A 67 0.22 2.00 -8.36
C SER A 67 1.10 2.95 -7.54
N GLY A 68 0.70 3.19 -6.29
CA GLY A 68 1.49 3.88 -5.26
C GLY A 68 0.65 4.09 -4.01
N TRP A 69 1.34 4.27 -2.91
CA TRP A 69 0.77 4.37 -1.58
C TRP A 69 0.02 5.68 -1.34
N TYR A 70 -1.17 5.58 -0.74
CA TYR A 70 -1.89 6.69 -0.12
C TYR A 70 -2.28 6.32 1.32
N GLY A 71 -1.76 7.04 2.29
CA GLY A 71 -2.10 6.90 3.71
C GLY A 71 -3.26 7.82 4.08
N ALA A 72 -4.42 7.26 4.36
CA ALA A 72 -5.63 7.98 4.72
C ALA A 72 -5.84 8.10 6.23
N HIS A 73 -6.60 9.10 6.64
CA HIS A 73 -6.96 9.34 8.04
C HIS A 73 -8.50 9.39 8.24
N LEU A 74 -9.22 8.38 7.73
CA LEU A 74 -10.68 8.32 7.76
C LEU A 74 -11.27 8.20 9.17
N LEU A 75 -10.47 7.81 10.15
CA LEU A 75 -10.88 7.84 11.57
C LEU A 75 -10.88 9.25 12.15
N LYS A 76 -10.20 10.22 11.52
CA LYS A 76 -10.14 11.62 11.95
C LYS A 76 -10.79 12.59 10.95
N ARG A 77 -10.82 12.23 9.66
CA ARG A 77 -11.35 13.06 8.58
C ARG A 77 -12.60 12.44 7.97
N SER A 78 -13.46 13.27 7.41
CA SER A 78 -14.57 12.76 6.59
C SER A 78 -14.06 12.22 5.24
N PRO A 79 -14.79 11.27 4.61
CA PRO A 79 -14.42 10.78 3.27
C PRO A 79 -14.29 11.91 2.23
N LYS A 80 -15.13 12.91 2.28
CA LYS A 80 -15.08 14.08 1.37
C LYS A 80 -13.82 14.92 1.57
N GLU A 81 -13.43 15.13 2.81
CA GLU A 81 -12.20 15.85 3.15
C GLU A 81 -10.98 15.06 2.68
N GLU A 82 -10.91 13.77 2.99
CA GLU A 82 -9.82 12.88 2.55
C GLU A 82 -9.74 12.83 1.03
N PHE A 83 -10.88 12.70 0.34
CA PHE A 83 -10.94 12.72 -1.11
C PHE A 83 -10.43 14.03 -1.72
N ARG A 84 -10.71 15.17 -1.09
CA ARG A 84 -10.18 16.47 -1.49
C ARG A 84 -8.66 16.54 -1.34
N LEU A 85 -8.12 15.95 -0.27
CA LEU A 85 -6.67 15.96 -0.01
C LEU A 85 -5.90 15.06 -0.98
N MET A 86 -6.49 13.95 -1.44
CA MET A 86 -5.84 13.03 -2.39
C MET A 86 -5.84 13.52 -3.85
N GLN A 87 -6.58 14.57 -4.20
CA GLN A 87 -6.81 14.98 -5.59
C GLN A 87 -5.55 15.16 -6.43
N LYS A 88 -4.48 15.68 -5.83
CA LYS A 88 -3.20 15.88 -6.56
C LYS A 88 -2.59 14.54 -6.97
N GLN A 89 -2.56 13.57 -6.07
CA GLN A 89 -2.04 12.23 -6.35
C GLN A 89 -2.98 11.45 -7.28
N LEU A 90 -4.28 11.55 -7.05
CA LEU A 90 -5.31 10.94 -7.92
C LEU A 90 -5.16 11.42 -9.37
N LYS A 91 -5.00 12.75 -9.56
CA LYS A 91 -4.75 13.31 -10.90
C LYS A 91 -3.49 12.75 -11.54
N LEU A 92 -2.38 12.71 -10.81
CA LEU A 92 -1.13 12.13 -11.31
C LEU A 92 -1.32 10.69 -11.78
N PHE A 93 -1.98 9.86 -10.95
CA PHE A 93 -2.20 8.44 -11.25
C PHE A 93 -3.12 8.25 -12.46
N LYS A 94 -4.15 9.07 -12.60
CA LYS A 94 -5.02 9.09 -13.79
C LYS A 94 -4.23 9.48 -15.05
N ASP A 95 -3.45 10.55 -14.99
CA ASP A 95 -2.63 11.00 -16.11
C ASP A 95 -1.62 9.92 -16.55
N CYS A 96 -1.09 9.16 -15.59
CA CYS A 96 -0.16 8.05 -15.84
C CYS A 96 -0.85 6.72 -16.20
N ASN A 97 -2.19 6.68 -16.27
CA ASN A 97 -2.98 5.47 -16.49
C ASN A 97 -2.67 4.35 -15.49
N SER A 98 -2.46 4.69 -14.20
CA SER A 98 -2.29 3.71 -13.14
C SER A 98 -3.58 2.88 -12.97
N PRO A 99 -3.48 1.54 -12.86
CA PRO A 99 -4.67 0.69 -12.76
C PRO A 99 -5.39 0.78 -11.41
N CYS A 100 -4.70 1.20 -10.35
CA CYS A 100 -5.25 1.35 -9.01
C CYS A 100 -4.40 2.31 -8.17
N MET A 101 -4.93 2.67 -7.00
CA MET A 101 -4.19 3.35 -5.93
C MET A 101 -4.14 2.44 -4.70
N VAL A 102 -2.95 2.18 -4.19
CA VAL A 102 -2.77 1.48 -2.91
C VAL A 102 -3.20 2.41 -1.78
N PHE A 103 -4.07 1.91 -0.92
CA PHE A 103 -4.74 2.70 0.10
C PHE A 103 -4.67 2.01 1.46
N ALA A 104 -4.30 2.72 2.51
CA ALA A 104 -4.38 2.22 3.88
C ALA A 104 -4.89 3.31 4.82
N GLU A 105 -5.62 2.90 5.87
CA GLU A 105 -5.95 3.77 6.99
C GLU A 105 -4.75 3.81 7.95
N VAL A 106 -4.17 5.00 8.14
CA VAL A 106 -2.93 5.18 8.90
C VAL A 106 -3.08 6.08 10.14
N THR A 107 -4.32 6.37 10.55
CA THR A 107 -4.56 7.16 11.75
C THR A 107 -3.88 6.51 12.95
N ASP A 108 -3.01 7.26 13.61
CA ASP A 108 -2.25 6.85 14.78
C ASP A 108 -1.42 5.56 14.58
N SER A 109 -1.10 5.21 13.31
CA SER A 109 -0.28 4.04 13.00
C SER A 109 1.13 4.17 13.57
N VAL A 110 1.74 3.03 13.92
CA VAL A 110 3.12 2.96 14.42
C VAL A 110 4.10 2.45 13.36
N GLN A 111 3.64 2.24 12.12
CA GLN A 111 4.45 1.71 11.02
C GLN A 111 5.71 2.53 10.73
N GLY A 112 5.64 3.85 10.87
CA GLY A 112 6.76 4.77 10.61
C GLY A 112 7.57 5.13 11.86
N ASP A 113 7.20 4.63 13.06
CA ASP A 113 7.90 4.95 14.30
C ASP A 113 9.06 3.98 14.53
N PRO A 114 10.32 4.47 14.65
CA PRO A 114 11.47 3.60 14.84
C PRO A 114 11.56 3.01 16.26
N VAL A 115 10.74 3.49 17.20
CA VAL A 115 10.83 3.13 18.63
C VAL A 115 9.61 2.34 19.11
N THR A 116 8.41 2.74 18.71
CA THR A 116 7.17 2.14 19.20
C THR A 116 7.02 0.69 18.72
N PRO A 117 6.89 -0.29 19.65
CA PRO A 117 6.71 -1.68 19.28
C PRO A 117 5.41 -1.94 18.51
N LEU A 118 5.41 -2.98 17.66
CA LEU A 118 4.24 -3.39 16.90
C LEU A 118 3.04 -3.80 17.78
N SER A 119 3.29 -4.35 18.98
CA SER A 119 2.21 -4.66 19.94
C SER A 119 1.37 -3.45 20.34
N LYS A 120 1.92 -2.23 20.17
CA LYS A 120 1.27 -0.94 20.47
C LYS A 120 0.50 -0.35 19.27
N ARG A 121 0.36 -1.08 18.17
CA ARG A 121 -0.46 -0.62 17.05
C ARG A 121 -1.87 -0.22 17.50
N PRO A 122 -2.52 0.75 16.84
CA PRO A 122 -3.89 1.12 17.17
C PRO A 122 -4.85 -0.05 16.88
N ARG A 123 -5.86 -0.20 17.74
CA ARG A 123 -6.93 -1.19 17.58
C ARG A 123 -8.27 -0.47 17.60
N LEU A 124 -9.16 -0.92 16.73
CA LEU A 124 -10.46 -0.29 16.56
C LEU A 124 -11.47 -0.78 17.59
N SER A 125 -12.19 0.15 18.21
CA SER A 125 -13.45 -0.15 18.90
C SER A 125 -14.54 -0.57 17.89
N ASN A 126 -15.66 -1.10 18.35
CA ASN A 126 -16.75 -1.47 17.45
C ASN A 126 -17.35 -0.24 16.72
N ASP A 127 -17.34 0.93 17.32
CA ASP A 127 -17.83 2.15 16.68
C ASP A 127 -16.82 2.69 15.66
N ASP A 128 -15.52 2.58 15.94
CA ASP A 128 -14.48 2.92 14.95
C ASP A 128 -14.54 1.98 13.75
N TRP A 129 -14.80 0.68 13.94
CA TRP A 129 -15.03 -0.27 12.85
C TRP A 129 -16.19 0.15 11.96
N LYS A 130 -17.35 0.51 12.54
CA LYS A 130 -18.50 0.99 11.77
C LYS A 130 -18.16 2.26 10.99
N LYS A 131 -17.48 3.21 11.66
CA LYS A 131 -17.03 4.45 11.04
C LYS A 131 -16.10 4.18 9.87
N LEU A 132 -15.08 3.34 10.06
CA LEU A 132 -14.10 3.01 9.02
C LEU A 132 -14.76 2.33 7.82
N ILE A 133 -15.59 1.30 8.02
CA ILE A 133 -16.31 0.59 6.97
C ILE A 133 -17.17 1.56 6.13
N ASN A 134 -17.95 2.42 6.79
CA ASN A 134 -18.79 3.40 6.10
C ASN A 134 -17.93 4.40 5.30
N SER A 135 -16.86 4.90 5.90
CA SER A 135 -15.96 5.87 5.28
C SER A 135 -15.21 5.27 4.08
N ILE A 136 -14.73 4.03 4.19
CA ILE A 136 -14.05 3.35 3.07
C ILE A 136 -15.04 3.08 1.92
N ASN A 137 -16.26 2.67 2.21
CA ASN A 137 -17.30 2.49 1.19
C ASN A 137 -17.64 3.79 0.45
N GLU A 138 -17.68 4.91 1.17
CA GLU A 138 -17.96 6.21 0.55
C GLU A 138 -16.78 6.67 -0.32
N ILE A 139 -15.54 6.60 0.19
CA ILE A 139 -14.37 7.06 -0.56
C ILE A 139 -14.06 6.14 -1.75
N SER A 140 -14.24 4.82 -1.61
CA SER A 140 -14.03 3.89 -2.72
C SER A 140 -15.00 4.14 -3.88
N LYS A 141 -16.27 4.50 -3.56
CA LYS A 141 -17.22 4.90 -4.58
C LYS A 141 -16.76 6.17 -5.31
N MET A 142 -16.33 7.21 -4.58
CA MET A 142 -15.81 8.43 -5.20
C MET A 142 -14.60 8.14 -6.10
N MET A 143 -13.72 7.23 -5.69
CA MET A 143 -12.56 6.86 -6.49
C MET A 143 -12.94 6.07 -7.74
N ILE A 144 -13.93 5.18 -7.67
CA ILE A 144 -14.46 4.47 -8.86
C ILE A 144 -15.12 5.45 -9.83
N ASP A 145 -15.87 6.44 -9.34
CA ASP A 145 -16.48 7.48 -10.17
C ASP A 145 -15.41 8.29 -10.93
N GLU A 146 -14.17 8.32 -10.43
CA GLU A 146 -12.97 8.89 -11.09
C GLU A 146 -12.15 7.87 -11.90
N ASN A 147 -12.64 6.66 -12.09
CA ASN A 147 -11.94 5.54 -12.75
C ASN A 147 -10.61 5.15 -12.08
N MET A 148 -10.51 5.29 -10.75
CA MET A 148 -9.35 4.90 -9.97
C MET A 148 -9.76 3.91 -8.87
N PRO A 149 -9.64 2.59 -9.12
CA PRO A 149 -9.91 1.59 -8.10
C PRO A 149 -9.00 1.74 -6.87
N LEU A 150 -9.59 1.60 -5.68
CA LEU A 150 -8.90 1.57 -4.40
C LEU A 150 -8.47 0.13 -4.11
N ALA A 151 -7.17 -0.10 -3.92
CA ALA A 151 -6.59 -1.36 -3.47
C ALA A 151 -6.23 -1.24 -1.98
N TYR A 152 -7.10 -1.72 -1.08
CA TYR A 152 -6.84 -1.63 0.35
C TYR A 152 -5.68 -2.54 0.75
N HIS A 153 -4.66 -1.96 1.35
CA HIS A 153 -3.46 -2.63 1.81
C HIS A 153 -3.50 -2.81 3.33
N HIS A 154 -3.60 -4.06 3.80
CA HIS A 154 -3.32 -4.41 5.18
C HIS A 154 -1.81 -4.23 5.44
N HIS A 155 -1.44 -3.54 6.51
CA HIS A 155 -0.04 -3.19 6.73
C HIS A 155 0.33 -3.27 8.21
N MET A 156 1.53 -3.76 8.49
CA MET A 156 2.08 -3.80 9.85
C MET A 156 2.03 -2.43 10.52
N GLY A 157 1.63 -2.41 11.79
CA GLY A 157 1.55 -1.18 12.58
C GLY A 157 0.33 -0.31 12.34
N THR A 158 -0.59 -0.70 11.44
CA THR A 158 -1.85 0.02 11.18
C THR A 158 -3.05 -0.61 11.90
N VAL A 159 -4.23 -0.03 11.76
CA VAL A 159 -5.49 -0.56 12.33
C VAL A 159 -5.93 -1.86 11.65
N ILE A 160 -5.57 -2.08 10.37
CA ILE A 160 -5.84 -3.31 9.61
C ILE A 160 -4.50 -3.99 9.33
N GLU A 161 -4.14 -4.94 10.16
CA GLU A 161 -2.84 -5.63 10.11
C GLU A 161 -3.00 -7.14 9.92
N THR A 162 -3.85 -7.76 10.75
CA THR A 162 -3.98 -9.21 10.83
C THR A 162 -4.89 -9.78 9.75
N GLU A 163 -4.86 -11.10 9.56
CA GLU A 163 -5.81 -11.82 8.72
C GLU A 163 -7.26 -11.56 9.17
N GLU A 164 -7.51 -11.55 10.48
CA GLU A 164 -8.83 -11.27 11.06
C GLU A 164 -9.30 -9.85 10.74
N ASP A 165 -8.44 -8.85 10.94
CA ASP A 165 -8.75 -7.45 10.59
C ASP A 165 -9.08 -7.33 9.10
N THR A 166 -8.28 -7.98 8.25
CA THR A 166 -8.47 -7.96 6.78
C THR A 166 -9.78 -8.62 6.37
N ARG A 167 -10.08 -9.80 6.91
CA ARG A 167 -11.35 -10.48 6.67
C ARG A 167 -12.53 -9.63 7.10
N ARG A 168 -12.50 -9.12 8.33
CA ARG A 168 -13.56 -8.26 8.86
C ARG A 168 -13.79 -7.04 7.98
N LEU A 169 -12.73 -6.41 7.46
CA LEU A 169 -12.86 -5.28 6.54
C LEU A 169 -13.53 -5.70 5.24
N ILE A 170 -13.01 -6.72 4.57
CA ILE A 170 -13.49 -7.09 3.23
C ILE A 170 -14.90 -7.67 3.26
N GLU A 171 -15.24 -8.46 4.26
CA GLU A 171 -16.59 -9.04 4.45
C GLU A 171 -17.66 -7.97 4.73
N ASN A 172 -17.28 -6.83 5.28
CA ASN A 172 -18.22 -5.76 5.63
C ASN A 172 -18.15 -4.54 4.72
N THR A 173 -17.32 -4.58 3.65
CA THR A 173 -17.24 -3.51 2.66
C THR A 173 -17.84 -3.93 1.31
N LYS A 174 -18.20 -2.92 0.49
CA LYS A 174 -18.76 -3.13 -0.85
C LYS A 174 -17.69 -3.56 -1.84
N ASP A 175 -18.11 -4.10 -2.98
CA ASP A 175 -17.21 -4.57 -4.06
C ASP A 175 -16.37 -3.46 -4.70
N THR A 176 -16.72 -2.19 -4.46
CA THR A 176 -15.89 -1.04 -4.86
C THR A 176 -14.58 -0.95 -4.08
N VAL A 177 -14.46 -1.65 -2.94
CA VAL A 177 -13.24 -1.72 -2.15
C VAL A 177 -12.43 -2.95 -2.61
N GLY A 178 -11.42 -2.74 -3.43
CA GLY A 178 -10.49 -3.80 -3.81
C GLY A 178 -9.52 -4.16 -2.68
N LEU A 179 -9.02 -5.39 -2.70
CA LEU A 179 -8.00 -5.88 -1.76
C LEU A 179 -6.63 -5.89 -2.45
N LEU A 180 -5.63 -5.39 -1.75
CA LEU A 180 -4.23 -5.71 -2.02
C LEU A 180 -3.80 -6.81 -1.04
N VAL A 181 -3.35 -7.94 -1.56
CA VAL A 181 -2.72 -8.98 -0.74
C VAL A 181 -1.21 -8.76 -0.73
N ASP A 182 -0.65 -8.52 0.44
CA ASP A 182 0.79 -8.47 0.66
C ASP A 182 1.25 -9.71 1.43
N THR A 183 2.02 -10.56 0.76
CA THR A 183 2.44 -11.85 1.34
C THR A 183 3.38 -11.68 2.53
N GLY A 184 4.25 -10.67 2.51
CA GLY A 184 5.19 -10.39 3.60
C GLY A 184 4.50 -9.83 4.83
N HIS A 185 3.67 -8.79 4.67
CA HIS A 185 2.93 -8.23 5.80
C HIS A 185 1.99 -9.26 6.44
N MET A 186 1.33 -10.09 5.61
CA MET A 186 0.45 -11.14 6.14
C MET A 186 1.22 -12.20 6.92
N LEU A 187 2.38 -12.62 6.41
CA LEU A 187 3.23 -13.59 7.10
C LEU A 187 3.80 -12.99 8.41
N PHE A 188 4.20 -11.72 8.40
CA PHE A 188 4.67 -11.03 9.60
C PHE A 188 3.57 -10.95 10.67
N ALA A 189 2.33 -10.69 10.27
CA ALA A 189 1.16 -10.71 11.14
C ALA A 189 0.70 -12.13 11.53
N GLN A 190 1.50 -13.17 11.18
CA GLN A 190 1.21 -14.58 11.45
C GLN A 190 -0.09 -15.09 10.81
N GLY A 191 -0.55 -14.43 9.75
CA GLY A 191 -1.70 -14.82 8.94
C GLY A 191 -1.33 -15.68 7.74
N ASN A 192 -2.34 -16.04 6.95
CA ASN A 192 -2.20 -16.91 5.79
C ASN A 192 -2.72 -16.23 4.51
N SER A 193 -1.81 -15.79 3.66
CA SER A 193 -2.14 -15.12 2.39
C SER A 193 -2.91 -16.05 1.43
N VAL A 194 -2.63 -17.35 1.44
CA VAL A 194 -3.33 -18.32 0.57
C VAL A 194 -4.81 -18.37 0.93
N LYS A 195 -5.15 -18.44 2.23
CA LYS A 195 -6.52 -18.41 2.69
C LYS A 195 -7.24 -17.10 2.32
N LEU A 196 -6.55 -15.96 2.36
CA LEU A 196 -7.12 -14.69 1.89
C LEU A 196 -7.43 -14.73 0.39
N VAL A 197 -6.49 -15.26 -0.40
CA VAL A 197 -6.69 -15.40 -1.86
C VAL A 197 -7.87 -16.31 -2.15
N GLU A 198 -7.95 -17.49 -1.53
CA GLU A 198 -9.06 -18.46 -1.70
C GLU A 198 -10.41 -17.86 -1.32
N SER A 199 -10.46 -17.03 -0.26
CA SER A 199 -11.71 -16.43 0.22
C SER A 199 -12.16 -15.22 -0.56
N PHE A 200 -11.22 -14.42 -1.10
CA PHE A 200 -11.51 -13.07 -1.63
C PHE A 200 -10.94 -12.80 -3.02
N TYR A 201 -10.67 -13.84 -3.83
CA TYR A 201 -10.02 -13.70 -5.13
C TYR A 201 -10.69 -12.66 -6.04
N GLU A 202 -12.02 -12.54 -6.01
CA GLU A 202 -12.77 -11.57 -6.81
C GLU A 202 -12.56 -10.11 -6.38
N ARG A 203 -12.10 -9.92 -5.13
CA ARG A 203 -11.82 -8.60 -4.55
C ARG A 203 -10.35 -8.19 -4.75
N ILE A 204 -9.47 -9.12 -5.11
CA ILE A 204 -8.03 -8.86 -5.24
C ILE A 204 -7.76 -8.15 -6.56
N ILE A 205 -7.26 -6.92 -6.48
CA ILE A 205 -6.93 -6.09 -7.65
C ILE A 205 -5.44 -5.74 -7.73
N HIS A 206 -4.69 -6.01 -6.65
CA HIS A 206 -3.24 -5.82 -6.60
C HIS A 206 -2.59 -6.82 -5.66
N VAL A 207 -1.30 -7.12 -5.88
CA VAL A 207 -0.55 -8.06 -5.03
C VAL A 207 0.85 -7.52 -4.81
N HIS A 208 1.32 -7.51 -3.56
CA HIS A 208 2.72 -7.35 -3.21
C HIS A 208 3.32 -8.70 -2.85
N CYS A 209 4.28 -9.15 -3.65
CA CYS A 209 5.03 -10.37 -3.40
C CYS A 209 6.28 -10.04 -2.56
N LYS A 210 6.19 -10.24 -1.27
CA LYS A 210 7.30 -10.10 -0.33
C LYS A 210 7.52 -11.42 0.41
N ASP A 211 8.75 -11.65 0.83
CA ASP A 211 9.11 -12.76 1.71
C ASP A 211 9.72 -12.23 3.00
N ILE A 212 9.80 -13.07 4.03
CA ILE A 212 10.32 -12.72 5.34
C ILE A 212 11.34 -13.76 5.79
N ARG A 213 12.44 -13.29 6.32
CA ARG A 213 13.40 -14.13 6.99
C ARG A 213 12.83 -14.63 8.32
N LYS A 214 12.66 -15.94 8.43
CA LYS A 214 12.03 -16.59 9.59
C LYS A 214 12.75 -16.28 10.91
N ASP A 215 14.08 -16.34 10.90
CA ASP A 215 14.93 -16.03 12.07
C ASP A 215 14.72 -14.59 12.57
N ILE A 216 14.59 -13.63 11.65
CA ILE A 216 14.32 -12.22 11.96
C ILE A 216 12.90 -12.04 12.48
N LEU A 217 11.92 -12.70 11.87
CA LEU A 217 10.53 -12.67 12.35
C LEU A 217 10.43 -13.17 13.79
N GLU A 218 11.01 -14.35 14.10
CA GLU A 218 10.99 -14.94 15.43
C GLU A 218 11.66 -14.01 16.46
N MET A 219 12.81 -13.43 16.11
CA MET A 219 13.49 -12.44 16.96
C MET A 219 12.64 -11.19 17.18
N SER A 220 12.02 -10.67 16.13
CA SER A 220 11.22 -9.44 16.17
C SER A 220 9.97 -9.61 17.05
N LEU A 221 9.29 -10.73 16.92
CA LEU A 221 8.13 -11.07 17.75
C LEU A 221 8.50 -11.28 19.19
N LYS A 222 9.60 -12.01 19.46
CA LYS A 222 10.09 -12.27 20.83
C LYS A 222 10.47 -10.99 21.58
N ASN A 223 11.07 -10.03 20.89
CA ASN A 223 11.57 -8.80 21.50
C ASN A 223 10.59 -7.62 21.37
N ASP A 224 9.45 -7.83 20.74
CA ASP A 224 8.43 -6.80 20.47
C ASP A 224 9.05 -5.51 19.93
N VAL A 225 9.80 -5.62 18.85
CA VAL A 225 10.48 -4.47 18.22
C VAL A 225 9.52 -3.62 17.39
N SER A 226 9.92 -2.40 17.05
CA SER A 226 9.20 -1.58 16.08
C SER A 226 9.32 -2.18 14.68
N PHE A 227 8.37 -1.86 13.79
CA PHE A 227 8.39 -2.37 12.41
C PHE A 227 9.68 -1.98 11.65
N ARG A 228 10.24 -0.80 11.94
CA ARG A 228 11.48 -0.34 11.31
C ARG A 228 12.75 -1.05 11.80
N ARG A 229 12.65 -1.80 12.89
CA ARG A 229 13.78 -2.59 13.45
C ARG A 229 13.66 -4.07 13.14
N ALA A 230 12.51 -4.50 12.62
CA ALA A 230 12.25 -5.85 12.16
C ALA A 230 12.76 -6.04 10.73
#